data_732435b0fe31627f9586b4fb08b69d7a
#
_entry.id   732435b0fe31627f9586b4fb08b69d7a
#
_cell.length_a   1.000
_cell.length_b   1.000
_cell.length_c   1.000
_cell.angle_alpha   90.00
_cell.angle_beta   90.00
_cell.angle_gamma   90.00
#
_symmetry.space_group_name_H-M   'P 1'
#
loop_
_entity.id
_entity.type
_entity.pdbx_description
1 polymer ?
#
loop_
_entity_poly.entity_id
_entity_poly.type
_entity_poly.pdbx_seq_one_letter_code
_entity_poly.pdbx_strand_id
1 'polypeptide(L)'
;MEESHNGVQYGEDTADAKTYFTNQQISLQNCDIKDMEKKTKFAHLHKYRTDYPEMGICLIINNKNFQSSTNMGVRNGTDVDARKLHETFTGLGYKVKVCNDQKSNDIFTLLKKMSEEDHSKRSSFVCAILSHGEDGLVYGVDGPIQIKNLTDLFRGDRCKTLVGKPKLFFIQACRGTDLDSGIETDSGSELGEEIQRIPVEADFLYAYSTVPGMRILAF
;
A
#
# COMPACT_ATOMS: atom_id res chain seq x y z
N MET A 1 -19.38 20.64 -67.34
CA MET A 1 -18.26 20.77 -66.37
C MET A 1 -18.67 19.95 -65.14
N GLU A 2 -18.20 18.72 -65.12
CA GLU A 2 -18.55 17.73 -64.07
C GLU A 2 -17.44 17.78 -63.01
N GLU A 3 -17.79 18.08 -61.78
CA GLU A 3 -16.88 17.93 -60.65
C GLU A 3 -17.05 16.55 -60.01
N SER A 4 -15.99 15.76 -60.07
CA SER A 4 -15.88 14.43 -59.51
C SER A 4 -15.59 14.54 -57.99
N HIS A 5 -16.50 14.02 -57.18
CA HIS A 5 -16.29 13.80 -55.75
C HIS A 5 -15.56 12.46 -55.53
N ASN A 6 -14.33 12.55 -55.04
CA ASN A 6 -13.60 11.40 -54.51
C ASN A 6 -14.04 11.12 -53.07
N GLY A 7 -14.81 10.06 -52.86
CA GLY A 7 -15.13 9.52 -51.56
C GLY A 7 -13.98 8.66 -51.04
N VAL A 8 -13.43 9.00 -49.89
CA VAL A 8 -12.49 8.19 -49.15
C VAL A 8 -13.30 7.20 -48.31
N GLN A 9 -13.18 5.91 -48.63
CA GLN A 9 -13.74 4.80 -47.88
C GLN A 9 -12.83 4.47 -46.70
N TYR A 10 -13.32 4.64 -45.46
CA TYR A 10 -12.66 4.10 -44.24
C TYR A 10 -13.06 2.64 -44.12
N GLY A 11 -12.07 1.75 -44.28
CA GLY A 11 -12.22 0.35 -44.00
C GLY A 11 -12.32 0.09 -42.49
N GLU A 12 -13.37 -0.63 -42.09
CA GLU A 12 -13.52 -1.11 -40.70
C GLU A 12 -12.63 -2.36 -40.50
N ASP A 13 -11.50 -2.19 -39.80
CA ASP A 13 -10.71 -3.31 -39.28
C ASP A 13 -11.31 -3.79 -37.97
N THR A 14 -12.32 -4.66 -38.04
CA THR A 14 -12.92 -5.34 -36.87
C THR A 14 -12.61 -6.85 -36.83
N ALA A 15 -11.48 -7.29 -37.41
CA ALA A 15 -11.20 -8.73 -37.58
C ALA A 15 -10.23 -9.33 -36.51
N ASP A 16 -9.47 -8.55 -35.73
CA ASP A 16 -8.39 -9.13 -34.92
C ASP A 16 -8.71 -9.43 -33.44
N ALA A 17 -9.86 -9.02 -32.92
CA ALA A 17 -10.21 -9.30 -31.52
C ALA A 17 -10.97 -10.64 -31.30
N LYS A 18 -11.47 -11.28 -32.34
CA LYS A 18 -12.27 -12.52 -32.21
C LYS A 18 -11.48 -13.82 -32.34
N THR A 19 -10.26 -13.79 -32.82
CA THR A 19 -9.46 -15.00 -33.10
C THR A 19 -8.62 -15.47 -31.90
N TYR A 20 -8.43 -14.65 -30.85
CA TYR A 20 -7.69 -15.02 -29.65
C TYR A 20 -8.51 -15.77 -28.59
N PHE A 21 -9.84 -15.80 -28.69
CA PHE A 21 -10.69 -16.46 -27.70
C PHE A 21 -11.17 -17.88 -28.07
N THR A 22 -10.84 -18.41 -29.23
CA THR A 22 -11.39 -19.69 -29.70
C THR A 22 -10.42 -20.88 -29.63
N ASN A 23 -9.18 -20.73 -29.23
CA ASN A 23 -8.18 -21.82 -29.17
C ASN A 23 -7.59 -22.13 -27.78
N GLN A 24 -8.26 -21.75 -26.69
CA GLN A 24 -7.98 -22.29 -25.36
C GLN A 24 -9.20 -23.05 -24.79
N GLN A 25 -9.74 -24.01 -25.52
CA GLN A 25 -10.32 -25.18 -24.88
C GLN A 25 -9.16 -26.06 -24.39
N ILE A 26 -8.47 -25.60 -23.33
CA ILE A 26 -7.59 -26.46 -22.56
C ILE A 26 -8.47 -27.50 -21.90
N SER A 27 -8.21 -28.74 -22.25
CA SER A 27 -8.78 -29.95 -21.68
C SER A 27 -8.83 -29.88 -20.15
N LEU A 28 -9.98 -29.52 -19.58
CA LEU A 28 -10.35 -29.75 -18.20
C LEU A 28 -10.63 -31.23 -17.97
N GLN A 29 -9.69 -32.11 -18.29
CA GLN A 29 -9.75 -33.53 -17.97
C GLN A 29 -8.62 -33.82 -17.00
N ASN A 30 -9.00 -34.26 -15.80
CA ASN A 30 -8.20 -34.75 -14.69
C ASN A 30 -7.43 -33.70 -13.86
N CYS A 31 -8.13 -32.69 -13.35
CA CYS A 31 -7.69 -32.04 -12.13
C CYS A 31 -8.20 -32.90 -10.95
N ASP A 32 -7.29 -33.66 -10.32
CA ASP A 32 -7.62 -34.51 -9.19
C ASP A 32 -8.36 -33.70 -8.11
N ILE A 33 -9.53 -34.21 -7.69
CA ILE A 33 -10.35 -33.61 -6.61
C ILE A 33 -9.51 -33.38 -5.36
N LYS A 34 -8.48 -34.21 -5.12
CA LYS A 34 -7.50 -34.06 -4.04
C LYS A 34 -6.63 -32.79 -4.15
N ASP A 35 -6.34 -32.32 -5.36
CA ASP A 35 -5.59 -31.06 -5.56
C ASP A 35 -6.50 -29.83 -5.40
N MET A 36 -7.79 -29.95 -5.72
CA MET A 36 -8.77 -28.91 -5.40
C MET A 36 -9.03 -28.81 -3.89
N GLU A 37 -9.13 -29.93 -3.17
CA GLU A 37 -9.26 -29.93 -1.71
C GLU A 37 -7.98 -29.41 -1.01
N LYS A 38 -6.79 -29.67 -1.54
CA LYS A 38 -5.54 -29.04 -1.04
C LYS A 38 -5.55 -27.54 -1.31
N LYS A 39 -5.89 -27.09 -2.52
CA LYS A 39 -5.95 -25.65 -2.85
C LYS A 39 -7.00 -24.91 -2.03
N THR A 40 -8.16 -25.52 -1.75
CA THR A 40 -9.18 -24.92 -0.86
C THR A 40 -8.72 -24.91 0.60
N LYS A 41 -8.02 -25.93 1.09
CA LYS A 41 -7.41 -25.93 2.43
C LYS A 41 -6.37 -24.82 2.57
N PHE A 42 -5.50 -24.61 1.57
CA PHE A 42 -4.53 -23.51 1.56
C PHE A 42 -5.19 -22.13 1.45
N ALA A 43 -6.29 -21.99 0.69
CA ALA A 43 -7.02 -20.72 0.58
C ALA A 43 -7.65 -20.28 1.91
N HIS A 44 -8.01 -21.20 2.80
CA HIS A 44 -8.51 -20.88 4.13
C HIS A 44 -7.40 -20.47 5.13
N LEU A 45 -6.16 -20.89 4.89
CA LEU A 45 -5.02 -20.59 5.78
C LEU A 45 -4.49 -19.15 5.67
N HIS A 46 -4.85 -18.40 4.62
CA HIS A 46 -4.35 -17.04 4.37
C HIS A 46 -5.43 -15.95 4.48
N LYS A 47 -6.60 -16.26 5.02
CA LYS A 47 -7.66 -15.27 5.20
C LYS A 47 -7.48 -14.59 6.56
N TYR A 48 -7.29 -13.27 6.54
CA TYR A 48 -7.31 -12.50 7.77
C TYR A 48 -8.66 -12.59 8.47
N ARG A 49 -8.62 -12.68 9.77
CA ARG A 49 -9.79 -12.64 10.59
C ARG A 49 -10.34 -11.20 10.62
N THR A 50 -11.62 -11.02 10.26
CA THR A 50 -12.27 -9.70 10.14
C THR A 50 -13.47 -9.53 11.08
N ASP A 51 -13.73 -10.52 11.95
CA ASP A 51 -14.86 -10.54 12.90
C ASP A 51 -14.54 -9.88 14.25
N TYR A 52 -13.58 -8.95 14.27
CA TYR A 52 -13.31 -8.13 15.45
C TYR A 52 -14.36 -7.04 15.63
N PRO A 53 -14.64 -6.60 16.88
CA PRO A 53 -15.62 -5.55 17.18
C PRO A 53 -15.34 -4.21 16.49
N GLU A 54 -14.05 -3.91 16.21
CA GLU A 54 -13.60 -2.65 15.60
C GLU A 54 -12.77 -2.95 14.36
N MET A 55 -12.93 -2.14 13.30
CA MET A 55 -12.05 -2.20 12.12
C MET A 55 -10.62 -1.79 12.47
N GLY A 56 -10.45 -0.80 13.32
CA GLY A 56 -9.17 -0.33 13.77
C GLY A 56 -9.00 1.18 13.75
N ILE A 57 -7.75 1.63 13.85
CA ILE A 57 -7.38 3.04 13.76
C ILE A 57 -6.78 3.30 12.38
N CYS A 58 -7.14 4.45 11.78
CA CYS A 58 -6.47 5.04 10.65
C CYS A 58 -5.83 6.37 11.09
N LEU A 59 -4.49 6.42 11.15
CA LEU A 59 -3.74 7.63 11.39
C LEU A 59 -3.36 8.27 10.05
N ILE A 60 -3.77 9.51 9.82
CA ILE A 60 -3.39 10.31 8.64
C ILE A 60 -2.47 11.43 9.09
N ILE A 61 -1.24 11.43 8.58
CA ILE A 61 -0.26 12.50 8.77
C ILE A 61 -0.25 13.32 7.49
N ASN A 62 -0.63 14.60 7.57
CA ASN A 62 -0.76 15.50 6.44
C ASN A 62 0.17 16.70 6.60
N ASN A 63 1.37 16.63 6.02
CA ASN A 63 2.35 17.70 6.07
C ASN A 63 2.26 18.58 4.81
N LYS A 64 1.93 19.84 5.02
CA LYS A 64 1.73 20.84 3.98
C LYS A 64 2.79 21.94 4.02
N ASN A 65 3.02 22.50 5.20
CA ASN A 65 3.86 23.67 5.40
C ASN A 65 5.20 23.28 6.03
N PHE A 66 6.30 23.41 5.29
CA PHE A 66 7.62 23.00 5.73
C PHE A 66 8.45 24.20 6.18
N GLN A 67 9.34 23.99 7.13
CA GLN A 67 10.29 25.02 7.57
C GLN A 67 11.29 25.33 6.45
N SER A 68 11.71 26.58 6.36
CA SER A 68 12.65 27.03 5.31
C SER A 68 13.99 26.29 5.34
N SER A 69 14.39 25.78 6.52
CA SER A 69 15.60 24.96 6.68
C SER A 69 15.56 23.65 5.91
N THR A 70 14.40 23.14 5.56
CA THR A 70 14.25 21.88 4.79
C THR A 70 14.40 22.08 3.29
N ASN A 71 14.35 23.31 2.79
CA ASN A 71 14.24 23.67 1.36
C ASN A 71 13.05 23.01 0.64
N MET A 72 12.05 22.51 1.38
CA MET A 72 10.85 21.88 0.82
C MET A 72 9.75 22.91 0.59
N GLY A 73 9.09 22.83 -0.58
CA GLY A 73 7.97 23.71 -0.92
C GLY A 73 6.67 23.33 -0.23
N VAL A 74 5.70 24.25 -0.25
CA VAL A 74 4.35 24.00 0.24
C VAL A 74 3.66 22.95 -0.63
N ARG A 75 3.04 21.93 -0.02
CA ARG A 75 2.29 20.88 -0.72
C ARG A 75 0.83 21.30 -0.92
N ASN A 76 0.59 22.11 -1.96
CA ASN A 76 -0.77 22.51 -2.30
C ASN A 76 -1.60 21.29 -2.73
N GLY A 77 -2.88 21.24 -2.35
CA GLY A 77 -3.80 20.16 -2.67
C GLY A 77 -3.80 18.99 -1.69
N THR A 78 -2.77 18.81 -0.84
CA THR A 78 -2.67 17.68 0.11
C THR A 78 -3.85 17.61 1.10
N ASP A 79 -4.48 18.75 1.43
CA ASP A 79 -5.67 18.79 2.30
C ASP A 79 -6.88 18.10 1.64
N VAL A 80 -6.98 18.14 0.32
CA VAL A 80 -8.04 17.45 -0.43
C VAL A 80 -7.84 15.93 -0.32
N ASP A 81 -6.59 15.46 -0.45
CA ASP A 81 -6.26 14.03 -0.32
C ASP A 81 -6.49 13.54 1.11
N ALA A 82 -6.04 14.30 2.12
CA ALA A 82 -6.26 13.97 3.53
C ALA A 82 -7.76 13.86 3.86
N ARG A 83 -8.58 14.78 3.33
CA ARG A 83 -10.04 14.74 3.51
C ARG A 83 -10.65 13.52 2.85
N LYS A 84 -10.30 13.20 1.59
CA LYS A 84 -10.79 12.02 0.90
C LYS A 84 -10.42 10.72 1.61
N LEU A 85 -9.19 10.61 2.11
CA LEU A 85 -8.75 9.48 2.91
C LEU A 85 -9.56 9.39 4.22
N HIS A 86 -9.79 10.52 4.90
CA HIS A 86 -10.61 10.56 6.11
C HIS A 86 -12.03 10.04 5.82
N GLU A 87 -12.69 10.54 4.77
CA GLU A 87 -14.04 10.11 4.37
C GLU A 87 -14.07 8.60 4.04
N THR A 88 -13.08 8.13 3.25
CA THR A 88 -12.98 6.73 2.84
C THR A 88 -12.80 5.79 4.03
N PHE A 89 -11.82 6.06 4.92
CA PHE A 89 -11.56 5.19 6.05
C PHE A 89 -12.64 5.28 7.13
N THR A 90 -13.30 6.43 7.29
CA THR A 90 -14.49 6.55 8.14
C THR A 90 -15.63 5.70 7.58
N GLY A 91 -15.88 5.74 6.27
CA GLY A 91 -16.86 4.89 5.59
C GLY A 91 -16.57 3.40 5.71
N LEU A 92 -15.31 3.00 5.80
CA LEU A 92 -14.87 1.62 6.06
C LEU A 92 -14.94 1.23 7.55
N GLY A 93 -15.38 2.12 8.45
CA GLY A 93 -15.55 1.84 9.87
C GLY A 93 -14.30 2.02 10.73
N TYR A 94 -13.24 2.67 10.22
CA TYR A 94 -12.06 3.00 11.01
C TYR A 94 -12.30 4.22 11.91
N LYS A 95 -11.64 4.24 13.07
CA LYS A 95 -11.49 5.43 13.89
C LYS A 95 -10.37 6.28 13.33
N VAL A 96 -10.72 7.34 12.56
CA VAL A 96 -9.75 8.15 11.81
C VAL A 96 -9.23 9.29 12.67
N LYS A 97 -7.90 9.50 12.66
CA LYS A 97 -7.21 10.64 13.27
C LYS A 97 -6.36 11.33 12.22
N VAL A 98 -6.58 12.63 12.02
CA VAL A 98 -5.74 13.47 11.13
C VAL A 98 -4.84 14.35 11.96
N CYS A 99 -3.54 14.37 11.62
CA CYS A 99 -2.52 15.21 12.24
C CYS A 99 -1.84 16.02 11.14
N ASN A 100 -1.97 17.36 11.19
CA ASN A 100 -1.42 18.26 10.19
C ASN A 100 -0.07 18.81 10.65
N ASP A 101 0.84 19.03 9.71
CA ASP A 101 2.12 19.75 9.88
C ASP A 101 2.95 19.25 11.05
N GLN A 102 3.15 17.93 11.12
CA GLN A 102 3.89 17.28 12.19
C GLN A 102 5.41 17.32 11.93
N LYS A 103 6.19 17.61 12.97
CA LYS A 103 7.63 17.47 12.98
C LYS A 103 8.04 16.00 12.93
N SER A 104 9.26 15.71 12.51
CA SER A 104 9.78 14.33 12.42
C SER A 104 9.70 13.58 13.76
N ASN A 105 10.04 14.23 14.88
CA ASN A 105 9.93 13.63 16.21
C ASN A 105 8.47 13.46 16.66
N ASP A 106 7.57 14.34 16.25
CA ASP A 106 6.13 14.24 16.58
C ASP A 106 5.50 13.07 15.80
N ILE A 107 5.88 12.86 14.52
CA ILE A 107 5.49 11.69 13.74
C ILE A 107 5.90 10.40 14.45
N PHE A 108 7.17 10.31 14.89
CA PHE A 108 7.66 9.14 15.62
C PHE A 108 6.87 8.91 16.90
N THR A 109 6.67 9.96 17.70
CA THR A 109 5.94 9.90 18.97
C THR A 109 4.50 9.48 18.78
N LEU A 110 3.80 10.00 17.74
CA LEU A 110 2.43 9.60 17.39
C LEU A 110 2.35 8.12 17.04
N LEU A 111 3.24 7.63 16.17
CA LEU A 111 3.24 6.23 15.76
C LEU A 111 3.64 5.31 16.92
N LYS A 112 4.61 5.72 17.75
CA LYS A 112 4.96 5.00 18.97
C LYS A 112 3.74 4.84 19.89
N LYS A 113 3.01 5.93 20.13
CA LYS A 113 1.78 5.90 20.93
C LYS A 113 0.75 4.94 20.32
N MET A 114 0.57 4.96 18.99
CA MET A 114 -0.36 4.03 18.31
C MET A 114 0.08 2.58 18.47
N SER A 115 1.38 2.27 18.37
CA SER A 115 1.90 0.90 18.53
C SER A 115 1.78 0.36 19.95
N GLU A 116 1.72 1.24 20.95
CA GLU A 116 1.56 0.91 22.39
C GLU A 116 0.10 0.74 22.80
N GLU A 117 -0.87 1.09 21.94
CA GLU A 117 -2.29 0.88 22.21
C GLU A 117 -2.66 -0.62 22.19
N ASP A 118 -3.73 -0.98 22.88
CA ASP A 118 -4.32 -2.31 22.77
C ASP A 118 -5.16 -2.44 21.50
N HIS A 119 -4.68 -3.24 20.54
CA HIS A 119 -5.36 -3.59 19.30
C HIS A 119 -6.08 -4.93 19.35
N SER A 120 -6.23 -5.57 20.51
CA SER A 120 -6.81 -6.92 20.64
C SER A 120 -8.21 -7.02 20.04
N LYS A 121 -9.02 -5.96 20.13
CA LYS A 121 -10.39 -5.87 19.62
C LYS A 121 -10.48 -5.27 18.19
N ARG A 122 -9.36 -4.99 17.54
CA ARG A 122 -9.26 -4.34 16.22
C ARG A 122 -8.82 -5.33 15.15
N SER A 123 -9.40 -5.22 13.96
CA SER A 123 -9.07 -6.07 12.80
C SER A 123 -7.73 -5.71 12.16
N SER A 124 -7.33 -4.43 12.18
CA SER A 124 -6.15 -3.93 11.46
C SER A 124 -5.69 -2.57 12.00
N PHE A 125 -4.55 -2.10 11.48
CA PHE A 125 -4.05 -0.75 11.67
C PHE A 125 -3.73 -0.13 10.31
N VAL A 126 -4.06 1.16 10.13
CA VAL A 126 -3.78 1.93 8.92
C VAL A 126 -3.00 3.19 9.30
N CYS A 127 -1.95 3.49 8.53
CA CYS A 127 -1.24 4.76 8.57
C CYS A 127 -1.10 5.32 7.17
N ALA A 128 -1.57 6.55 6.93
CA ALA A 128 -1.35 7.29 5.70
C ALA A 128 -0.42 8.47 5.98
N ILE A 129 0.68 8.59 5.23
CA ILE A 129 1.64 9.69 5.33
C ILE A 129 1.64 10.46 4.01
N LEU A 130 1.15 11.69 4.07
CA LEU A 130 1.13 12.64 2.97
C LEU A 130 2.20 13.70 3.24
N SER A 131 3.36 13.60 2.58
CA SER A 131 4.50 14.49 2.85
C SER A 131 5.45 14.57 1.65
N HIS A 132 6.52 15.36 1.78
CA HIS A 132 7.70 15.19 0.96
C HIS A 132 8.46 13.93 1.40
N GLY A 133 9.30 13.40 0.51
CA GLY A 133 10.13 12.25 0.81
C GLY A 133 11.24 12.04 -0.21
N GLU A 134 12.13 11.14 0.15
CA GLU A 134 13.21 10.59 -0.65
C GLU A 134 13.18 9.06 -0.50
N ASP A 135 14.13 8.37 -1.08
CA ASP A 135 14.18 6.91 -0.95
C ASP A 135 14.34 6.50 0.54
N GLY A 136 13.41 5.69 1.01
CA GLY A 136 13.37 5.25 2.42
C GLY A 136 13.04 6.33 3.46
N LEU A 137 12.82 7.59 3.06
CA LEU A 137 12.59 8.73 3.95
C LEU A 137 11.24 9.39 3.70
N VAL A 138 10.63 9.91 4.77
CA VAL A 138 9.54 10.91 4.72
C VAL A 138 9.95 12.13 5.51
N TYR A 139 9.41 13.30 5.18
CA TYR A 139 9.74 14.55 5.86
C TYR A 139 8.69 14.91 6.91
N GLY A 140 9.12 15.13 8.15
CA GLY A 140 8.45 16.03 9.05
C GLY A 140 8.58 17.47 8.53
N VAL A 141 7.81 18.41 9.08
CA VAL A 141 7.91 19.81 8.65
C VAL A 141 9.28 20.44 8.96
N ASP A 142 10.11 19.81 9.77
CA ASP A 142 11.43 20.23 10.23
C ASP A 142 12.60 19.41 9.68
N GLY A 143 12.35 18.28 9.02
CA GLY A 143 13.41 17.43 8.47
C GLY A 143 12.96 15.98 8.20
N PRO A 144 13.88 15.16 7.68
CA PRO A 144 13.58 13.78 7.28
C PRO A 144 13.54 12.81 8.46
N ILE A 145 12.80 11.72 8.28
CA ILE A 145 12.79 10.55 9.16
C ILE A 145 12.71 9.26 8.33
N GLN A 146 13.43 8.23 8.73
CA GLN A 146 13.39 6.93 8.05
C GLN A 146 12.04 6.26 8.23
N ILE A 147 11.44 5.81 7.11
CA ILE A 147 10.18 5.05 7.10
C ILE A 147 10.32 3.79 7.95
N LYS A 148 11.48 3.11 7.84
CA LYS A 148 11.77 1.91 8.64
C LYS A 148 11.66 2.14 10.14
N ASN A 149 12.14 3.28 10.66
CA ASN A 149 12.04 3.61 12.08
C ASN A 149 10.58 3.73 12.56
N LEU A 150 9.69 4.17 11.66
CA LEU A 150 8.27 4.31 11.94
C LEU A 150 7.53 2.96 11.90
N THR A 151 7.84 2.13 10.90
CA THR A 151 7.16 0.86 10.69
C THR A 151 7.63 -0.23 11.64
N ASP A 152 8.91 -0.22 12.05
CA ASP A 152 9.49 -1.14 13.02
C ASP A 152 8.78 -1.10 14.39
N LEU A 153 8.07 -0.01 14.71
CA LEU A 153 7.26 0.10 15.93
C LEU A 153 6.10 -0.92 15.95
N PHE A 154 5.63 -1.35 14.77
CA PHE A 154 4.48 -2.25 14.61
C PHE A 154 4.88 -3.71 14.33
N ARG A 155 6.17 -4.04 14.40
CA ARG A 155 6.64 -5.42 14.27
C ARG A 155 6.03 -6.31 15.36
N GLY A 156 5.86 -7.58 15.04
CA GLY A 156 5.20 -8.55 15.95
C GLY A 156 5.89 -8.73 17.30
N ASP A 157 7.20 -8.47 17.39
CA ASP A 157 7.97 -8.48 18.64
C ASP A 157 7.72 -7.23 19.51
N ARG A 158 7.27 -6.12 18.93
CA ARG A 158 7.03 -4.82 19.61
C ARG A 158 5.55 -4.53 19.83
N CYS A 159 4.70 -4.82 18.84
CA CYS A 159 3.24 -4.60 18.91
C CYS A 159 2.49 -5.94 18.84
N LYS A 160 2.50 -6.69 19.96
CA LYS A 160 1.98 -8.06 20.04
C LYS A 160 0.48 -8.17 19.72
N THR A 161 -0.30 -7.13 19.98
CA THR A 161 -1.75 -7.12 19.78
C THR A 161 -2.15 -6.94 18.29
N LEU A 162 -1.17 -6.65 17.40
CA LEU A 162 -1.30 -6.63 15.94
C LEU A 162 -0.67 -7.84 15.23
N VAL A 163 -0.18 -8.83 15.94
CA VAL A 163 0.32 -10.09 15.33
C VAL A 163 -0.85 -10.78 14.62
N GLY A 164 -0.62 -11.21 13.36
CA GLY A 164 -1.64 -11.84 12.51
C GLY A 164 -2.73 -10.88 12.00
N LYS A 165 -2.53 -9.57 12.11
CA LYS A 165 -3.45 -8.54 11.64
C LYS A 165 -2.79 -7.61 10.64
N PRO A 166 -3.50 -7.18 9.57
CA PRO A 166 -2.94 -6.26 8.57
C PRO A 166 -2.48 -4.94 9.16
N LYS A 167 -1.27 -4.53 8.77
CA LYS A 167 -0.65 -3.23 9.07
C LYS A 167 -0.41 -2.53 7.74
N LEU A 168 -1.27 -1.56 7.39
CA LEU A 168 -1.33 -0.93 6.08
C LEU A 168 -0.70 0.46 6.13
N PHE A 169 0.38 0.67 5.38
CA PHE A 169 1.07 1.95 5.27
C PHE A 169 0.92 2.52 3.86
N PHE A 170 0.19 3.63 3.73
CA PHE A 170 0.03 4.38 2.50
C PHE A 170 0.97 5.58 2.53
N ILE A 171 1.93 5.64 1.62
CA ILE A 171 2.97 6.66 1.62
C ILE A 171 2.88 7.45 0.32
N GLN A 172 2.38 8.69 0.40
CA GLN A 172 2.39 9.65 -0.68
C GLN A 172 3.57 10.60 -0.48
N ALA A 173 4.73 10.19 -0.99
CA ALA A 173 5.98 10.93 -0.93
C ALA A 173 6.84 10.61 -2.16
N CYS A 174 7.72 11.54 -2.57
CA CYS A 174 8.71 11.26 -3.61
C CYS A 174 9.70 10.18 -3.11
N ARG A 175 10.23 9.37 -4.04
CA ARG A 175 11.18 8.29 -3.72
C ARG A 175 12.58 8.51 -4.32
N GLY A 176 12.97 9.76 -4.54
CA GLY A 176 14.29 10.09 -5.10
C GLY A 176 14.47 9.76 -6.59
N THR A 177 15.67 9.95 -7.11
CA THR A 177 16.04 9.72 -8.52
C THR A 177 16.85 8.44 -8.72
N ASP A 178 17.23 7.73 -7.66
CA ASP A 178 18.06 6.54 -7.79
C ASP A 178 17.20 5.34 -8.18
N LEU A 179 17.59 4.71 -9.29
CA LEU A 179 17.01 3.47 -9.79
C LEU A 179 17.30 2.36 -8.78
N ASP A 180 16.24 1.77 -8.23
CA ASP A 180 16.33 0.57 -7.41
C ASP A 180 16.82 -0.59 -8.31
N SER A 181 18.06 -1.03 -8.11
CA SER A 181 18.55 -2.28 -8.63
C SER A 181 17.93 -3.40 -7.79
N GLY A 182 16.78 -3.91 -8.24
CA GLY A 182 15.98 -4.92 -7.53
C GLY A 182 16.81 -6.01 -6.86
N ILE A 183 16.47 -6.33 -5.63
CA ILE A 183 17.03 -7.46 -4.90
C ILE A 183 16.30 -8.71 -5.36
N GLU A 184 17.02 -9.63 -6.03
CA GLU A 184 16.54 -10.99 -6.28
C GLU A 184 16.39 -11.72 -4.94
N THR A 185 15.15 -12.08 -4.59
CA THR A 185 14.90 -12.95 -3.44
C THR A 185 15.06 -14.41 -3.88
N ASP A 186 16.14 -15.02 -3.48
CA ASP A 186 16.36 -16.45 -3.63
C ASP A 186 15.43 -17.20 -2.65
N SER A 187 14.38 -17.83 -3.17
CA SER A 187 13.45 -18.65 -2.39
C SER A 187 13.92 -20.10 -2.42
N GLY A 188 14.87 -20.43 -1.56
CA GLY A 188 15.28 -21.81 -1.27
C GLY A 188 14.27 -22.47 -0.34
N SER A 189 13.61 -23.53 -0.80
CA SER A 189 12.73 -24.38 -0.01
C SER A 189 13.54 -25.47 0.69
N GLU A 190 13.58 -25.48 2.01
CA GLU A 190 13.92 -26.67 2.79
C GLU A 190 12.75 -27.12 3.64
N LEU A 191 12.34 -28.38 3.44
CA LEU A 191 11.28 -29.05 4.19
C LEU A 191 11.89 -29.64 5.48
N GLY A 192 11.61 -28.98 6.60
CA GLY A 192 11.81 -29.52 7.95
C GLY A 192 10.58 -29.22 8.79
N GLU A 193 10.19 -30.10 9.71
CA GLU A 193 9.07 -29.89 10.63
C GLU A 193 9.34 -28.62 11.47
N GLU A 194 8.84 -27.48 11.02
CA GLU A 194 9.04 -26.19 11.69
C GLU A 194 7.85 -25.84 12.57
N ILE A 195 8.15 -25.54 13.83
CA ILE A 195 7.34 -24.63 14.63
C ILE A 195 7.13 -23.39 13.75
N GLN A 196 5.90 -23.17 13.27
CA GLN A 196 5.58 -22.03 12.40
C GLN A 196 5.84 -20.73 13.16
N ARG A 197 7.05 -20.19 13.01
CA ARG A 197 7.39 -18.86 13.49
C ARG A 197 6.86 -17.85 12.48
N ILE A 198 5.86 -17.06 12.87
CA ILE A 198 5.40 -15.93 12.06
C ILE A 198 6.55 -14.91 12.01
N PRO A 199 7.04 -14.51 10.83
CA PRO A 199 8.07 -13.48 10.72
C PRO A 199 7.63 -12.20 11.44
N VAL A 200 8.53 -11.51 12.13
CA VAL A 200 8.21 -10.28 12.88
C VAL A 200 7.71 -9.14 12.00
N GLU A 201 8.03 -9.18 10.71
CA GLU A 201 7.57 -8.25 9.67
C GLU A 201 6.38 -8.81 8.86
N ALA A 202 5.75 -9.90 9.32
CA ALA A 202 4.55 -10.42 8.66
C ALA A 202 3.38 -9.44 8.71
N ASP A 203 2.50 -9.54 7.72
CA ASP A 203 1.24 -8.79 7.61
C ASP A 203 1.41 -7.28 7.38
N PHE A 204 2.56 -6.83 6.86
CA PHE A 204 2.75 -5.45 6.42
C PHE A 204 2.38 -5.30 4.94
N LEU A 205 1.66 -4.21 4.62
CA LEU A 205 1.45 -3.72 3.27
C LEU A 205 1.97 -2.29 3.17
N TYR A 206 2.87 -2.06 2.22
CA TYR A 206 3.37 -0.74 1.87
C TYR A 206 2.82 -0.34 0.50
N ALA A 207 1.95 0.66 0.47
CA ALA A 207 1.42 1.24 -0.75
C ALA A 207 2.05 2.63 -0.98
N TYR A 208 2.88 2.73 -2.03
CA TYR A 208 3.49 3.99 -2.43
C TYR A 208 2.72 4.59 -3.60
N SER A 209 2.45 5.91 -3.55
CA SER A 209 1.81 6.63 -4.66
C SER A 209 2.77 6.94 -5.82
N THR A 210 4.06 6.68 -5.66
CA THR A 210 5.10 6.93 -6.66
C THR A 210 5.96 5.70 -6.87
N VAL A 211 6.39 5.52 -8.12
CA VAL A 211 7.46 4.58 -8.47
C VAL A 211 8.80 5.20 -8.07
N PRO A 212 9.84 4.40 -7.68
CA PRO A 212 11.19 4.90 -7.48
C PRO A 212 11.66 5.73 -8.68
N GLY A 213 12.28 6.90 -8.43
CA GLY A 213 12.77 7.78 -9.49
C GLY A 213 11.77 8.79 -10.06
N MET A 214 10.49 8.82 -9.64
CA MET A 214 9.53 9.85 -10.06
C MET A 214 9.33 10.92 -8.99
N ARG A 215 9.38 12.21 -9.42
CA ARG A 215 8.85 13.33 -8.63
C ARG A 215 7.36 13.45 -8.89
N ILE A 216 6.57 13.61 -7.84
CA ILE A 216 5.16 14.05 -7.99
C ILE A 216 5.19 15.51 -8.42
N LEU A 217 4.84 15.79 -9.68
CA LEU A 217 4.46 17.14 -10.07
C LEU A 217 3.02 17.31 -9.56
N ALA A 218 2.84 18.16 -8.54
CA ALA A 218 1.52 18.62 -8.17
C ALA A 218 0.99 19.49 -9.32
N PHE A 219 -0.14 19.09 -9.89
CA PHE A 219 -0.91 19.90 -10.85
C PHE A 219 -1.87 20.83 -10.11
#